data_a6a197bb2ad88ba03ef884555ea185b5
#
_entry.id   a6a197bb2ad88ba03ef884555ea185b5
#
_cell.length_a   1.000
_cell.length_b   1.000
_cell.length_c   1.000
_cell.angle_alpha   90.00
_cell.angle_beta   90.00
_cell.angle_gamma   90.00
#
_symmetry.space_group_name_H-M   'P 1'
#
loop_
_entity.id
_entity.type
_entity.pdbx_description
1 polymer ?
#
loop_
_entity_poly.entity_id
_entity_poly.type
_entity_poly.pdbx_seq_one_letter_code
_entity_poly.pdbx_strand_id
1 'polypeptide(L)'
;MTRSERRLSAILHADVAGFVRLVERGEDLTFEYLRTARSRIWQPTIESAGGVMVHSTGDSILAQFESAIAAVQAAIAIQERMARFNEGVAEERRLLFRIGVHVGEIIIDEAGHDIFGDGVNLAERIQVLAEPGGIAVSRAVRDVTELQLQDDYAYVDGGEHQAEHVSRPLHIYRIRAHESAVTLPRRSAPVRGTFRFRGADLSGHSFGFDLDFDALAKRNRTVLIGRDSAQCDVVLLHASISRRHARLSVGNDNKLRIEDVGSTNGTAIDGRPIAAGGLPETLAPGSTLRLGDIELVVRYD
;
A
#
# COMPACT_ATOMS: atom_id res chain seq x y z
N MET A 1 -37.00 -17.56 -12.40
CA MET A 1 -36.37 -16.34 -12.95
C MET A 1 -35.50 -15.77 -11.86
N THR A 2 -34.26 -16.01 -11.88
CA THR A 2 -33.24 -15.61 -10.93
C THR A 2 -32.99 -14.11 -11.10
N ARG A 3 -33.06 -13.38 -10.03
CA ARG A 3 -33.02 -11.91 -10.01
C ARG A 3 -31.57 -11.48 -9.78
N SER A 4 -30.85 -11.14 -10.85
CA SER A 4 -29.54 -10.51 -10.73
C SER A 4 -29.66 -9.21 -9.94
N GLU A 5 -28.84 -9.04 -8.92
CA GLU A 5 -28.83 -7.83 -8.11
C GLU A 5 -28.03 -6.74 -8.83
N ARG A 6 -28.64 -5.54 -8.94
CA ARG A 6 -27.98 -4.35 -9.49
C ARG A 6 -27.70 -3.37 -8.35
N ARG A 7 -26.48 -2.86 -8.29
CA ARG A 7 -26.12 -1.83 -7.32
C ARG A 7 -25.07 -0.87 -7.86
N LEU A 8 -25.00 0.31 -7.27
CA LEU A 8 -23.92 1.27 -7.50
C LEU A 8 -22.72 0.86 -6.66
N SER A 9 -21.55 0.76 -7.27
CA SER A 9 -20.28 0.41 -6.60
C SER A 9 -19.13 1.22 -7.16
N ALA A 10 -18.08 1.37 -6.36
CA ALA A 10 -16.78 1.79 -6.86
C ALA A 10 -16.02 0.54 -7.33
N ILE A 11 -15.52 0.60 -8.55
CA ILE A 11 -14.83 -0.48 -9.23
C ILE A 11 -13.37 -0.07 -9.44
N LEU A 12 -12.46 -0.93 -9.04
CA LEU A 12 -11.04 -0.84 -9.32
C LEU A 12 -10.68 -1.93 -10.31
N HIS A 13 -10.17 -1.53 -11.47
CA HIS A 13 -9.60 -2.44 -12.45
C HIS A 13 -8.12 -2.16 -12.64
N ALA A 14 -7.30 -3.21 -12.72
CA ALA A 14 -5.85 -3.05 -12.91
C ALA A 14 -5.28 -4.13 -13.81
N ASP A 15 -4.21 -3.80 -14.52
CA ASP A 15 -3.38 -4.73 -15.27
C ASP A 15 -1.89 -4.38 -15.17
N VAL A 16 -1.04 -5.30 -15.59
CA VAL A 16 0.41 -5.07 -15.66
C VAL A 16 0.79 -4.49 -17.02
N ALA A 17 1.38 -3.31 -17.03
CA ALA A 17 1.86 -2.66 -18.24
C ALA A 17 2.93 -3.51 -18.93
N GLY A 18 2.70 -3.90 -20.18
CA GLY A 18 3.65 -4.69 -20.98
C GLY A 18 3.84 -6.13 -20.49
N PHE A 19 2.81 -6.75 -19.91
CA PHE A 19 2.85 -8.10 -19.35
C PHE A 19 3.41 -9.16 -20.32
N VAL A 20 2.98 -9.12 -21.58
CA VAL A 20 3.50 -10.06 -22.63
C VAL A 20 5.02 -10.03 -22.72
N ARG A 21 5.63 -8.83 -22.69
CA ARG A 21 7.09 -8.69 -22.76
C ARG A 21 7.78 -9.22 -21.49
N LEU A 22 7.13 -9.12 -20.33
CA LEU A 22 7.66 -9.68 -19.08
C LEU A 22 7.66 -11.22 -19.14
N VAL A 23 6.58 -11.81 -19.63
CA VAL A 23 6.45 -13.26 -19.82
C VAL A 23 7.48 -13.78 -20.83
N GLU A 24 7.66 -13.13 -21.97
CA GLU A 24 8.70 -13.48 -22.96
C GLU A 24 10.12 -13.49 -22.39
N ARG A 25 10.40 -12.66 -21.39
CA ARG A 25 11.73 -12.57 -20.74
C ARG A 25 11.94 -13.58 -19.61
N GLY A 26 10.90 -14.19 -19.10
CA GLY A 26 10.98 -15.18 -18.04
C GLY A 26 9.62 -15.47 -17.43
N GLU A 27 8.92 -16.44 -17.99
CA GLU A 27 7.55 -16.80 -17.65
C GLU A 27 7.39 -17.16 -16.17
N ASP A 28 8.14 -18.18 -15.70
CA ASP A 28 8.04 -18.68 -14.32
C ASP A 28 8.27 -17.59 -13.28
N LEU A 29 9.31 -16.79 -13.48
CA LEU A 29 9.67 -15.70 -12.56
C LEU A 29 8.61 -14.59 -12.56
N THR A 30 8.05 -14.25 -13.73
CA THR A 30 7.00 -13.26 -13.86
C THR A 30 5.74 -13.70 -13.12
N PHE A 31 5.33 -14.94 -13.28
CA PHE A 31 4.17 -15.50 -12.57
C PHE A 31 4.41 -15.65 -11.07
N GLU A 32 5.61 -15.97 -10.63
CA GLU A 32 5.97 -16.01 -9.21
C GLU A 32 5.88 -14.62 -8.57
N TYR A 33 6.44 -13.60 -9.24
CA TYR A 33 6.36 -12.21 -8.78
C TYR A 33 4.92 -11.72 -8.75
N LEU A 34 4.13 -12.02 -9.78
CA LEU A 34 2.72 -11.64 -9.84
C LEU A 34 1.90 -12.29 -8.71
N ARG A 35 2.11 -13.59 -8.46
CA ARG A 35 1.47 -14.31 -7.34
C ARG A 35 1.84 -13.71 -6.00
N THR A 36 3.12 -13.39 -5.82
CA THR A 36 3.61 -12.77 -4.58
C THR A 36 3.03 -11.38 -4.39
N ALA A 37 2.99 -10.55 -5.43
CA ALA A 37 2.37 -9.23 -5.38
C ALA A 37 0.88 -9.32 -5.01
N ARG A 38 0.14 -10.26 -5.60
CA ARG A 38 -1.28 -10.47 -5.31
C ARG A 38 -1.52 -10.86 -3.85
N SER A 39 -0.81 -11.88 -3.35
CA SER A 39 -1.03 -12.38 -1.99
C SER A 39 -0.52 -11.46 -0.90
N ARG A 40 0.56 -10.69 -1.14
CA ARG A 40 1.19 -9.85 -0.12
C ARG A 40 0.81 -8.38 -0.18
N ILE A 41 0.33 -7.90 -1.32
CA ILE A 41 0.04 -6.48 -1.52
C ILE A 41 -1.43 -6.28 -1.88
N TRP A 42 -1.88 -6.85 -2.99
CA TRP A 42 -3.19 -6.55 -3.55
C TRP A 42 -4.32 -7.00 -2.64
N GLN A 43 -4.40 -8.30 -2.37
CA GLN A 43 -5.50 -8.87 -1.57
C GLN A 43 -5.60 -8.24 -0.17
N PRO A 44 -4.51 -8.18 0.65
CA PRO A 44 -4.61 -7.57 1.97
C PRO A 44 -4.96 -6.08 1.95
N THR A 45 -4.50 -5.34 0.90
CA THR A 45 -4.80 -3.92 0.80
C THR A 45 -6.25 -3.67 0.44
N ILE A 46 -6.80 -4.45 -0.51
CA ILE A 46 -8.21 -4.37 -0.89
C ILE A 46 -9.11 -4.71 0.30
N GLU A 47 -8.85 -5.83 0.98
CA GLU A 47 -9.63 -6.28 2.13
C GLU A 47 -9.57 -5.30 3.31
N SER A 48 -8.39 -4.75 3.61
CA SER A 48 -8.24 -3.76 4.70
C SER A 48 -8.95 -2.43 4.41
N ALA A 49 -9.19 -2.11 3.15
CA ALA A 49 -9.98 -0.97 2.72
C ALA A 49 -11.50 -1.26 2.60
N GLY A 50 -11.95 -2.44 3.05
CA GLY A 50 -13.35 -2.87 2.96
C GLY A 50 -13.78 -3.24 1.54
N GLY A 51 -12.84 -3.52 0.65
CA GLY A 51 -13.11 -3.99 -0.71
C GLY A 51 -13.11 -5.51 -0.82
N VAL A 52 -13.63 -5.99 -1.93
CA VAL A 52 -13.63 -7.41 -2.30
C VAL A 52 -12.89 -7.57 -3.62
N MET A 53 -11.87 -8.42 -3.64
CA MET A 53 -11.23 -8.85 -4.87
C MET A 53 -12.14 -9.84 -5.56
N VAL A 54 -12.76 -9.43 -6.68
CA VAL A 54 -13.75 -10.25 -7.41
C VAL A 54 -13.05 -11.21 -8.36
N HIS A 55 -12.06 -10.73 -9.07
CA HIS A 55 -11.40 -11.47 -10.13
C HIS A 55 -9.90 -11.17 -10.18
N SER A 56 -9.12 -12.21 -10.48
CA SER A 56 -7.66 -12.08 -10.58
C SER A 56 -7.15 -13.17 -11.53
N THR A 57 -7.20 -12.88 -12.85
CA THR A 57 -6.80 -13.81 -13.91
C THR A 57 -5.70 -13.19 -14.78
N GLY A 58 -4.68 -14.00 -15.09
CA GLY A 58 -3.53 -13.50 -15.84
C GLY A 58 -2.87 -12.33 -15.10
N ASP A 59 -2.75 -11.18 -15.71
CA ASP A 59 -2.21 -9.94 -15.15
C ASP A 59 -3.29 -8.97 -14.65
N SER A 60 -4.56 -9.29 -14.87
CA SER A 60 -5.70 -8.45 -14.52
C SER A 60 -6.19 -8.68 -13.08
N ILE A 61 -6.61 -7.61 -12.43
CA ILE A 61 -7.22 -7.61 -11.10
C ILE A 61 -8.47 -6.73 -11.15
N LEU A 62 -9.59 -7.28 -10.68
CA LEU A 62 -10.86 -6.59 -10.53
C LEU A 62 -11.28 -6.61 -9.06
N ALA A 63 -11.58 -5.45 -8.50
CA ALA A 63 -12.08 -5.32 -7.15
C ALA A 63 -13.25 -4.35 -7.08
N GLN A 64 -14.15 -4.58 -6.14
CA GLN A 64 -15.28 -3.70 -5.84
C GLN A 64 -15.19 -3.14 -4.42
N PHE A 65 -15.73 -1.93 -4.25
CA PHE A 65 -15.80 -1.24 -2.97
C PHE A 65 -17.17 -0.55 -2.84
N GLU A 66 -17.64 -0.43 -1.61
CA GLU A 66 -18.86 0.35 -1.33
C GLU A 66 -18.60 1.87 -1.36
N SER A 67 -17.34 2.28 -1.24
CA SER A 67 -16.92 3.68 -1.17
C SER A 67 -15.88 4.02 -2.23
N ALA A 68 -16.11 5.10 -2.98
CA ALA A 68 -15.14 5.61 -3.95
C ALA A 68 -13.82 6.05 -3.29
N ILE A 69 -13.90 6.66 -2.10
CA ILE A 69 -12.70 7.08 -1.36
C ILE A 69 -11.87 5.87 -0.92
N ALA A 70 -12.53 4.79 -0.47
CA ALA A 70 -11.84 3.56 -0.10
C ALA A 70 -11.13 2.92 -1.30
N ALA A 71 -11.79 2.90 -2.48
CA ALA A 71 -11.20 2.39 -3.72
C ALA A 71 -9.95 3.19 -4.13
N VAL A 72 -10.02 4.53 -4.05
CA VAL A 72 -8.89 5.41 -4.40
C VAL A 72 -7.76 5.27 -3.39
N GLN A 73 -8.05 5.23 -2.10
CA GLN A 73 -7.04 5.01 -1.06
C GLN A 73 -6.36 3.65 -1.19
N ALA A 74 -7.12 2.60 -1.51
CA ALA A 74 -6.56 1.28 -1.81
C ALA A 74 -5.64 1.32 -3.05
N ALA A 75 -6.07 1.99 -4.14
CA ALA A 75 -5.26 2.16 -5.34
C ALA A 75 -3.92 2.87 -5.05
N ILE A 76 -3.95 3.95 -4.27
CA ILE A 76 -2.75 4.69 -3.85
C ILE A 76 -1.82 3.79 -3.02
N ALA A 77 -2.36 3.15 -1.98
CA ALA A 77 -1.58 2.26 -1.12
C ALA A 77 -0.97 1.08 -1.88
N ILE A 78 -1.69 0.54 -2.87
CA ILE A 78 -1.17 -0.52 -3.75
C ILE A 78 0.01 -0.01 -4.57
N GLN A 79 -0.10 1.15 -5.23
CA GLN A 79 0.99 1.69 -6.04
C GLN A 79 2.24 2.01 -5.21
N GLU A 80 2.07 2.57 -4.02
CA GLU A 80 3.18 2.82 -3.10
C GLU A 80 3.88 1.52 -2.65
N ARG A 81 3.12 0.46 -2.40
CA ARG A 81 3.64 -0.85 -2.04
C ARG A 81 4.30 -1.55 -3.21
N MET A 82 3.72 -1.43 -4.41
CA MET A 82 4.31 -1.96 -5.64
C MET A 82 5.61 -1.25 -6.00
N ALA A 83 5.71 0.05 -5.77
CA ALA A 83 6.97 0.77 -5.95
C ALA A 83 8.07 0.20 -5.05
N ARG A 84 7.76 -0.04 -3.76
CA ARG A 84 8.70 -0.70 -2.82
C ARG A 84 9.00 -2.15 -3.18
N PHE A 85 8.00 -2.89 -3.65
CA PHE A 85 8.18 -4.28 -4.12
C PHE A 85 9.14 -4.37 -5.31
N ASN A 86 9.15 -3.35 -6.16
CA ASN A 86 10.03 -3.23 -7.32
C ASN A 86 11.43 -2.68 -6.96
N GLU A 87 11.69 -2.28 -5.71
CA GLU A 87 13.04 -1.84 -5.29
C GLU A 87 14.05 -2.97 -5.45
N GLY A 88 15.16 -2.68 -6.11
CA GLY A 88 16.21 -3.68 -6.42
C GLY A 88 15.87 -4.63 -7.57
N VAL A 89 14.69 -4.53 -8.18
CA VAL A 89 14.32 -5.26 -9.39
C VAL A 89 14.78 -4.48 -10.61
N ALA A 90 15.45 -5.14 -11.56
CA ALA A 90 15.86 -4.54 -12.83
C ALA A 90 14.63 -3.95 -13.55
N GLU A 91 14.79 -2.76 -14.13
CA GLU A 91 13.67 -1.97 -14.68
C GLU A 91 12.79 -2.78 -15.65
N GLU A 92 13.42 -3.57 -16.51
CA GLU A 92 12.76 -4.40 -17.50
C GLU A 92 12.00 -5.62 -16.95
N ARG A 93 12.08 -5.85 -15.62
CA ARG A 93 11.37 -6.93 -14.90
C ARG A 93 10.38 -6.43 -13.86
N ARG A 94 10.25 -5.11 -13.69
CA ARG A 94 9.35 -4.51 -12.73
C ARG A 94 7.90 -4.76 -13.11
N LEU A 95 7.07 -5.09 -12.13
CA LEU A 95 5.62 -5.16 -12.29
C LEU A 95 5.03 -3.76 -12.10
N LEU A 96 4.75 -3.06 -13.19
CA LEU A 96 4.14 -1.73 -13.16
C LEU A 96 2.66 -1.86 -13.50
N PHE A 97 1.80 -1.78 -12.49
CA PHE A 97 0.36 -1.85 -12.69
C PHE A 97 -0.20 -0.49 -13.14
N ARG A 98 -1.15 -0.53 -14.08
CA ARG A 98 -2.04 0.59 -14.39
C ARG A 98 -3.33 0.36 -13.64
N ILE A 99 -3.83 1.35 -12.91
CA ILE A 99 -5.06 1.23 -12.13
C ILE A 99 -6.10 2.23 -12.65
N GLY A 100 -7.32 1.75 -12.91
CA GLY A 100 -8.50 2.54 -13.23
C GLY A 100 -9.53 2.44 -12.11
N VAL A 101 -10.10 3.58 -11.68
CA VAL A 101 -11.19 3.59 -10.70
C VAL A 101 -12.41 4.32 -11.26
N HIS A 102 -13.56 3.68 -11.16
CA HIS A 102 -14.84 4.22 -11.60
C HIS A 102 -15.95 3.94 -10.59
N VAL A 103 -16.97 4.79 -10.56
CA VAL A 103 -18.22 4.56 -9.83
C VAL A 103 -19.32 4.36 -10.85
N GLY A 104 -19.95 3.20 -10.85
CA GLY A 104 -20.99 2.83 -11.79
C GLY A 104 -21.88 1.71 -11.30
N GLU A 105 -22.96 1.45 -12.06
CA GLU A 105 -23.84 0.34 -11.80
C GLU A 105 -23.15 -0.99 -12.18
N ILE A 106 -23.25 -1.95 -11.29
CA ILE A 106 -22.80 -3.33 -11.48
C ILE A 106 -23.97 -4.30 -11.36
N ILE A 107 -23.82 -5.43 -12.00
CA ILE A 107 -24.69 -6.60 -11.86
C ILE A 107 -23.86 -7.67 -11.16
N ILE A 108 -24.35 -8.18 -10.04
CA ILE A 108 -23.72 -9.26 -9.30
C ILE A 108 -24.32 -10.58 -9.76
N ASP A 109 -23.49 -11.58 -10.03
CA ASP A 109 -23.97 -12.91 -10.38
C ASP A 109 -24.68 -13.57 -9.19
N GLU A 110 -25.48 -14.61 -9.48
CA GLU A 110 -26.29 -15.31 -8.48
C GLU A 110 -25.44 -15.99 -7.38
N ALA A 111 -24.21 -16.35 -7.70
CA ALA A 111 -23.29 -16.95 -6.74
C ALA A 111 -22.57 -15.88 -5.90
N GLY A 112 -22.71 -14.59 -6.26
CA GLY A 112 -22.03 -13.47 -5.60
C GLY A 112 -20.51 -13.43 -5.82
N HIS A 113 -20.02 -14.20 -6.83
CA HIS A 113 -18.59 -14.36 -7.05
C HIS A 113 -18.04 -13.49 -8.18
N ASP A 114 -18.92 -12.96 -9.06
CA ASP A 114 -18.49 -12.14 -10.18
C ASP A 114 -19.38 -10.90 -10.37
N ILE A 115 -18.84 -9.87 -11.00
CA ILE A 115 -19.53 -8.62 -11.29
C ILE A 115 -19.43 -8.27 -12.78
N PHE A 116 -20.51 -7.75 -13.32
CA PHE A 116 -20.64 -7.37 -14.73
C PHE A 116 -21.28 -5.99 -14.85
N GLY A 117 -21.27 -5.45 -16.05
CA GLY A 117 -22.01 -4.24 -16.40
C GLY A 117 -21.13 -3.09 -16.88
N ASP A 118 -21.76 -2.00 -17.26
CA ASP A 118 -21.07 -0.84 -17.83
C ASP A 118 -20.05 -0.23 -16.89
N GLY A 119 -20.30 -0.28 -15.57
CA GLY A 119 -19.35 0.20 -14.57
C GLY A 119 -18.01 -0.53 -14.62
N VAL A 120 -18.02 -1.86 -14.79
CA VAL A 120 -16.81 -2.68 -14.91
C VAL A 120 -16.07 -2.34 -16.20
N ASN A 121 -16.78 -2.29 -17.32
CA ASN A 121 -16.21 -1.96 -18.63
C ASN A 121 -15.58 -0.56 -18.65
N LEU A 122 -16.20 0.41 -17.95
CA LEU A 122 -15.66 1.76 -17.85
C LEU A 122 -14.40 1.82 -16.99
N ALA A 123 -14.36 1.08 -15.87
CA ALA A 123 -13.17 0.99 -15.04
C ALA A 123 -11.98 0.38 -15.80
N GLU A 124 -12.20 -0.67 -16.60
CA GLU A 124 -11.20 -1.27 -17.48
C GLU A 124 -10.64 -0.27 -18.49
N ARG A 125 -11.50 0.50 -19.15
CA ARG A 125 -11.10 1.51 -20.14
C ARG A 125 -10.32 2.66 -19.52
N ILE A 126 -10.71 3.11 -18.32
CA ILE A 126 -10.01 4.13 -17.56
C ILE A 126 -8.62 3.60 -17.16
N GLN A 127 -8.51 2.34 -16.80
CA GLN A 127 -7.25 1.69 -16.45
C GLN A 127 -6.24 1.75 -17.61
N VAL A 128 -6.68 1.50 -18.86
CA VAL A 128 -5.81 1.59 -20.05
C VAL A 128 -5.21 2.99 -20.23
N LEU A 129 -5.92 4.04 -19.79
CA LEU A 129 -5.49 5.44 -19.88
C LEU A 129 -4.55 5.87 -18.73
N ALA A 130 -4.32 4.99 -17.75
CA ALA A 130 -3.33 5.22 -16.70
C ALA A 130 -1.90 5.02 -17.22
N GLU A 131 -0.96 5.80 -16.69
CA GLU A 131 0.47 5.56 -16.92
C GLU A 131 0.92 4.29 -16.20
N PRO A 132 1.96 3.57 -16.68
CA PRO A 132 2.53 2.45 -15.94
C PRO A 132 2.94 2.88 -14.51
N GLY A 133 2.44 2.19 -13.49
CA GLY A 133 2.63 2.59 -12.08
C GLY A 133 1.70 3.71 -11.63
N GLY A 134 0.76 4.16 -12.48
CA GLY A 134 -0.16 5.26 -12.20
C GLY A 134 -1.59 4.85 -11.92
N ILE A 135 -2.40 5.85 -11.56
CA ILE A 135 -3.84 5.71 -11.28
C ILE A 135 -4.59 6.73 -12.13
N ALA A 136 -5.59 6.26 -12.86
CA ALA A 136 -6.56 7.09 -13.53
C ALA A 136 -7.95 6.88 -12.90
N VAL A 137 -8.71 7.95 -12.79
CA VAL A 137 -10.07 7.91 -12.24
C VAL A 137 -11.05 8.63 -13.14
N SER A 138 -12.31 8.22 -13.11
CA SER A 138 -13.37 8.97 -13.78
C SER A 138 -13.67 10.30 -13.07
N ARG A 139 -14.30 11.22 -13.79
CA ARG A 139 -14.81 12.47 -13.22
C ARG A 139 -15.71 12.22 -12.02
N ALA A 140 -16.59 11.24 -12.07
CA ALA A 140 -17.48 10.90 -10.97
C ALA A 140 -16.73 10.51 -9.69
N VAL A 141 -15.61 9.78 -9.82
CA VAL A 141 -14.74 9.44 -8.67
C VAL A 141 -14.04 10.69 -8.16
N ARG A 142 -13.45 11.48 -9.05
CA ARG A 142 -12.77 12.73 -8.65
C ARG A 142 -13.70 13.65 -7.88
N ASP A 143 -14.91 13.90 -8.38
CA ASP A 143 -15.85 14.84 -7.79
C ASP A 143 -16.27 14.49 -6.36
N VAL A 144 -16.25 13.19 -5.99
CA VAL A 144 -16.60 12.73 -4.63
C VAL A 144 -15.40 12.48 -3.73
N THR A 145 -14.17 12.49 -4.24
CA THR A 145 -12.99 12.13 -3.45
C THR A 145 -11.95 13.27 -3.31
N GLU A 146 -11.99 14.27 -4.18
CA GLU A 146 -10.99 15.33 -4.25
C GLU A 146 -10.80 16.06 -2.93
N LEU A 147 -11.89 16.50 -2.29
CA LEU A 147 -11.83 17.24 -1.02
C LEU A 147 -11.19 16.45 0.13
N GLN A 148 -11.25 15.11 0.06
CA GLN A 148 -10.72 14.25 1.11
C GLN A 148 -9.25 13.90 0.89
N LEU A 149 -8.72 14.08 -0.31
CA LEU A 149 -7.37 13.72 -0.70
C LEU A 149 -6.51 14.92 -1.09
N GLN A 150 -7.08 16.13 -1.13
CA GLN A 150 -6.43 17.34 -1.65
C GLN A 150 -5.17 17.76 -0.88
N ASP A 151 -5.00 17.33 0.36
CA ASP A 151 -3.82 17.68 1.15
C ASP A 151 -2.57 16.90 0.72
N ASP A 152 -2.75 15.66 0.24
CA ASP A 152 -1.66 14.74 -0.10
C ASP A 152 -1.55 14.46 -1.60
N TYR A 153 -2.67 14.58 -2.35
CA TYR A 153 -2.75 14.18 -3.76
C TYR A 153 -3.49 15.20 -4.61
N ALA A 154 -2.98 15.41 -5.82
CA ALA A 154 -3.61 16.23 -6.86
C ALA A 154 -4.31 15.33 -7.89
N TYR A 155 -5.46 15.80 -8.35
CA TYR A 155 -6.15 15.28 -9.51
C TYR A 155 -5.76 16.09 -10.75
N VAL A 156 -4.83 15.56 -11.53
CA VAL A 156 -4.36 16.18 -12.75
C VAL A 156 -5.34 15.84 -13.87
N ASP A 157 -5.85 16.84 -14.57
CA ASP A 157 -6.74 16.64 -15.70
C ASP A 157 -6.04 15.82 -16.79
N GLY A 158 -6.62 14.68 -17.12
CA GLY A 158 -6.15 13.77 -18.16
C GLY A 158 -6.86 13.96 -19.49
N GLY A 159 -7.84 14.87 -19.55
CA GLY A 159 -8.61 15.18 -20.74
C GLY A 159 -9.75 14.22 -21.05
N GLU A 160 -10.41 14.47 -22.17
CA GLU A 160 -11.49 13.65 -22.72
C GLU A 160 -10.94 12.60 -23.68
N HIS A 161 -11.38 11.35 -23.50
CA HIS A 161 -10.98 10.21 -24.32
C HIS A 161 -12.20 9.52 -24.92
N GLN A 162 -12.18 9.32 -26.23
CA GLN A 162 -13.20 8.50 -26.88
C GLN A 162 -12.86 7.02 -26.65
N ALA A 163 -13.70 6.32 -25.90
CA ALA A 163 -13.55 4.89 -25.70
C ALA A 163 -14.43 4.11 -26.67
N GLU A 164 -13.95 2.96 -27.15
CA GLU A 164 -14.73 2.09 -28.03
C GLU A 164 -16.05 1.69 -27.37
N HIS A 165 -17.14 1.71 -28.12
CA HIS A 165 -18.51 1.37 -27.68
C HIS A 165 -19.06 2.23 -26.53
N VAL A 166 -18.50 3.40 -26.26
CA VAL A 166 -19.05 4.40 -25.32
C VAL A 166 -19.53 5.61 -26.09
N SER A 167 -20.83 5.92 -25.94
CA SER A 167 -21.47 7.01 -26.70
C SER A 167 -21.01 8.40 -26.29
N ARG A 168 -20.39 8.55 -25.11
CA ARG A 168 -19.90 9.83 -24.57
C ARG A 168 -18.43 9.74 -24.27
N PRO A 169 -17.64 10.80 -24.51
CA PRO A 169 -16.24 10.83 -24.13
C PRO A 169 -16.06 10.60 -22.63
N LEU A 170 -15.04 9.86 -22.26
CA LEU A 170 -14.63 9.65 -20.87
C LEU A 170 -13.68 10.77 -20.45
N HIS A 171 -14.07 11.60 -19.52
CA HIS A 171 -13.15 12.55 -18.89
C HIS A 171 -12.46 11.86 -17.72
N ILE A 172 -11.13 11.81 -17.76
CA ILE A 172 -10.32 11.16 -16.73
C ILE A 172 -9.47 12.16 -15.99
N TYR A 173 -9.09 11.78 -14.77
CA TYR A 173 -8.09 12.47 -13.95
C TYR A 173 -7.01 11.49 -13.53
N ARG A 174 -5.76 11.92 -13.50
CA ARG A 174 -4.64 11.14 -12.97
C ARG A 174 -4.36 11.58 -11.56
N ILE A 175 -4.23 10.61 -10.65
CA ILE A 175 -3.85 10.91 -9.28
C ILE A 175 -2.33 10.98 -9.22
N ARG A 176 -1.82 12.08 -8.70
CA ARG A 176 -0.40 12.29 -8.42
C ARG A 176 -0.26 12.79 -6.99
N ALA A 177 0.74 12.27 -6.28
CA ALA A 177 1.16 12.92 -5.04
C ALA A 177 1.51 14.38 -5.36
N HIS A 178 1.13 15.33 -4.51
CA HIS A 178 1.57 16.70 -4.69
C HIS A 178 3.09 16.73 -4.85
N GLU A 179 3.61 17.52 -5.79
CA GLU A 179 5.07 17.68 -5.97
C GLU A 179 5.75 18.15 -4.68
N SER A 180 5.00 18.76 -3.76
CA SER A 180 5.44 18.98 -2.37
C SER A 180 5.69 17.69 -1.60
N ALA A 181 5.13 16.55 -2.04
CA ALA A 181 5.40 15.23 -1.46
C ALA A 181 6.54 14.49 -2.19
N VAL A 182 6.89 14.88 -3.41
CA VAL A 182 7.91 14.21 -4.24
C VAL A 182 9.16 15.08 -4.46
N THR A 183 9.04 16.41 -4.38
CA THR A 183 10.17 17.32 -4.59
C THR A 183 10.50 18.04 -3.32
N LEU A 184 11.61 17.65 -2.76
CA LEU A 184 12.25 18.17 -1.57
C LEU A 184 11.45 17.84 -0.29
N PRO A 185 12.12 17.37 0.74
CA PRO A 185 11.49 17.46 2.04
C PRO A 185 11.04 18.92 2.16
N ARG A 186 9.73 19.16 2.33
CA ARG A 186 9.34 20.39 3.00
C ARG A 186 10.41 20.52 4.07
N ARG A 187 11.24 21.55 3.96
CA ARG A 187 11.98 22.04 5.10
C ARG A 187 10.92 22.55 6.10
N SER A 188 10.12 21.66 6.65
CA SER A 188 9.88 21.69 8.05
C SER A 188 11.30 21.84 8.60
N ALA A 189 11.54 22.85 9.37
CA ALA A 189 12.78 23.02 10.10
C ALA A 189 13.22 21.60 10.49
N PRO A 190 14.48 21.19 10.21
CA PRO A 190 14.88 19.81 10.37
C PRO A 190 14.29 19.35 11.70
N VAL A 191 13.40 18.36 11.65
CA VAL A 191 12.88 17.77 12.88
C VAL A 191 14.12 17.11 13.46
N ARG A 192 14.88 17.90 14.20
CA ARG A 192 16.07 17.47 14.92
C ARG A 192 15.54 16.83 16.18
N GLY A 193 15.39 15.55 16.18
CA GLY A 193 14.92 14.84 17.36
C GLY A 193 15.35 13.38 17.29
N THR A 194 15.34 12.76 18.44
CA THR A 194 15.73 11.36 18.61
C THR A 194 14.57 10.60 19.19
N PHE A 195 14.15 9.54 18.51
CA PHE A 195 13.26 8.56 19.11
C PHE A 195 14.07 7.68 20.06
N ARG A 196 13.69 7.68 21.33
CA ARG A 196 14.30 6.85 22.36
C ARG A 196 13.38 5.71 22.73
N PHE A 197 13.91 4.51 22.65
CA PHE A 197 13.25 3.28 23.07
C PHE A 197 13.91 2.77 24.32
N ARG A 198 13.19 2.69 25.41
CA ARG A 198 13.71 2.23 26.72
C ARG A 198 12.70 1.31 27.37
N GLY A 199 13.19 0.21 27.92
CA GLY A 199 12.35 -0.74 28.61
C GLY A 199 13.12 -1.97 29.10
N ALA A 200 12.38 -3.06 29.31
CA ALA A 200 12.96 -4.30 29.85
C ALA A 200 12.22 -5.53 29.31
N ASP A 201 12.83 -6.71 29.50
CA ASP A 201 12.16 -8.00 29.35
C ASP A 201 11.40 -8.38 30.62
N LEU A 202 10.72 -9.52 30.59
CA LEU A 202 9.98 -10.07 31.72
C LEU A 202 10.87 -10.45 32.94
N SER A 203 12.19 -10.56 32.73
CA SER A 203 13.18 -10.85 33.77
C SER A 203 13.79 -9.57 34.38
N GLY A 204 13.41 -8.40 33.86
CA GLY A 204 13.91 -7.09 34.30
C GLY A 204 15.22 -6.65 33.66
N HIS A 205 15.75 -7.36 32.66
CA HIS A 205 16.91 -6.90 31.90
C HIS A 205 16.53 -5.71 31.03
N SER A 206 17.30 -4.62 31.15
CA SER A 206 17.05 -3.39 30.43
C SER A 206 17.47 -3.47 28.96
N PHE A 207 16.61 -3.00 28.07
CA PHE A 207 16.86 -2.83 26.64
C PHE A 207 16.62 -1.38 26.23
N GLY A 208 17.34 -0.94 25.21
CA GLY A 208 17.08 0.37 24.63
C GLY A 208 17.98 0.68 23.47
N PHE A 209 17.47 1.54 22.60
CA PHE A 209 18.21 2.10 21.47
C PHE A 209 17.65 3.49 21.13
N ASP A 210 18.45 4.26 20.41
CA ASP A 210 18.09 5.58 19.95
C ASP A 210 18.10 5.61 18.43
N LEU A 211 17.09 6.26 17.84
CA LEU A 211 17.00 6.49 16.42
C LEU A 211 16.98 7.99 16.15
N ASP A 212 18.10 8.50 15.66
CA ASP A 212 18.21 9.86 15.19
C ASP A 212 17.46 10.04 13.86
N PHE A 213 16.67 11.10 13.75
CA PHE A 213 15.87 11.39 12.57
C PHE A 213 16.73 11.61 11.32
N ASP A 214 17.90 12.26 11.47
CA ASP A 214 18.83 12.50 10.37
C ASP A 214 19.53 11.20 9.93
N ALA A 215 19.78 10.28 10.87
CA ALA A 215 20.32 8.96 10.58
C ALA A 215 19.28 8.07 9.83
N LEU A 216 18.01 8.18 10.19
CA LEU A 216 16.90 7.53 9.47
C LEU A 216 16.76 8.08 8.05
N ALA A 217 16.87 9.38 7.85
CA ALA A 217 16.80 10.01 6.53
C ALA A 217 17.91 9.50 5.57
N LYS A 218 19.10 9.23 6.09
CA LYS A 218 20.25 8.67 5.34
C LYS A 218 20.08 7.20 4.98
N ARG A 219 19.21 6.46 5.67
CA ARG A 219 18.95 5.02 5.51
C ARG A 219 17.61 4.71 4.81
N ASN A 220 17.20 5.50 3.82
CA ASN A 220 15.90 5.37 3.19
C ASN A 220 14.72 5.37 4.17
N ARG A 221 14.88 6.06 5.31
CA ARG A 221 13.87 6.20 6.38
C ARG A 221 13.38 4.88 6.99
N THR A 222 14.17 3.81 6.90
CA THR A 222 13.82 2.50 7.48
C THR A 222 14.94 1.94 8.32
N VAL A 223 14.57 1.20 9.38
CA VAL A 223 15.49 0.50 10.28
C VAL A 223 14.93 -0.88 10.60
N LEU A 224 15.73 -1.92 10.36
CA LEU A 224 15.36 -3.29 10.68
C LEU A 224 15.85 -3.66 12.09
N ILE A 225 14.93 -4.20 12.90
CA ILE A 225 15.17 -4.66 14.26
C ILE A 225 15.16 -6.18 14.29
N GLY A 226 16.11 -6.78 15.00
CA GLY A 226 16.15 -8.22 15.22
C GLY A 226 17.37 -8.65 16.02
N ARG A 227 17.58 -9.96 16.14
CA ARG A 227 18.75 -10.50 16.89
C ARG A 227 19.96 -10.81 16.01
N ASP A 228 19.83 -10.74 14.70
CA ASP A 228 20.91 -11.05 13.75
C ASP A 228 21.68 -9.78 13.41
N SER A 229 22.91 -9.66 13.96
CA SER A 229 23.75 -8.48 13.75
C SER A 229 24.25 -8.30 12.32
N ALA A 230 24.19 -9.33 11.48
CA ALA A 230 24.57 -9.24 10.07
C ALA A 230 23.46 -8.66 9.19
N GLN A 231 22.19 -8.72 9.65
CA GLN A 231 21.03 -8.34 8.86
C GLN A 231 20.24 -7.16 9.44
N CYS A 232 20.45 -6.81 10.71
CA CYS A 232 19.64 -5.82 11.42
C CYS A 232 20.44 -4.57 11.74
N ASP A 233 19.81 -3.42 11.64
CA ASP A 233 20.35 -2.13 12.02
C ASP A 233 20.33 -1.91 13.55
N VAL A 234 19.28 -2.44 14.20
CA VAL A 234 19.13 -2.48 15.66
C VAL A 234 19.15 -3.93 16.10
N VAL A 235 20.12 -4.28 16.92
CA VAL A 235 20.32 -5.64 17.41
C VAL A 235 19.85 -5.75 18.85
N LEU A 236 18.80 -6.55 19.09
CA LEU A 236 18.29 -6.90 20.41
C LEU A 236 18.60 -8.37 20.68
N LEU A 237 19.64 -8.63 21.45
CA LEU A 237 20.12 -9.99 21.79
C LEU A 237 19.23 -10.62 22.86
N HIS A 238 18.07 -11.14 22.44
CA HIS A 238 17.14 -11.84 23.31
C HIS A 238 16.53 -13.05 22.61
N ALA A 239 16.24 -14.14 23.36
CA ALA A 239 15.73 -15.39 22.80
C ALA A 239 14.36 -15.26 22.12
N SER A 240 13.50 -14.36 22.61
CA SER A 240 12.17 -14.09 22.05
C SER A 240 12.22 -13.22 20.77
N ILE A 241 13.37 -12.63 20.43
CA ILE A 241 13.52 -11.80 19.23
C ILE A 241 13.92 -12.67 18.03
N SER A 242 13.19 -12.57 16.94
CA SER A 242 13.51 -13.22 15.67
C SER A 242 14.75 -12.63 15.03
N ARG A 243 15.44 -13.37 14.14
CA ARG A 243 16.62 -12.89 13.40
C ARG A 243 16.32 -11.55 12.72
N ARG A 244 15.18 -11.45 12.07
CA ARG A 244 14.54 -10.24 11.57
C ARG A 244 13.17 -10.20 12.24
N HIS A 245 12.87 -9.17 13.03
CA HIS A 245 11.66 -9.17 13.86
C HIS A 245 10.67 -8.10 13.40
N ALA A 246 11.09 -6.86 13.37
CA ALA A 246 10.24 -5.74 13.01
C ALA A 246 11.02 -4.70 12.21
N ARG A 247 10.31 -3.87 11.44
CA ARG A 247 10.88 -2.74 10.71
C ARG A 247 10.23 -1.46 11.19
N LEU A 248 11.06 -0.50 11.60
CA LEU A 248 10.65 0.88 11.82
C LEU A 248 10.82 1.68 10.54
N SER A 249 9.88 2.56 10.28
CA SER A 249 9.93 3.48 9.14
C SER A 249 9.37 4.84 9.55
N VAL A 250 9.85 5.91 8.89
CA VAL A 250 9.28 7.24 9.05
C VAL A 250 8.66 7.65 7.72
N GLY A 251 7.36 7.89 7.75
CA GLY A 251 6.60 8.34 6.59
C GLY A 251 6.93 9.79 6.19
N ASN A 252 6.40 10.24 5.06
CA ASN A 252 6.54 11.63 4.61
C ASN A 252 5.83 12.62 5.55
N ASP A 253 4.84 12.15 6.30
CA ASP A 253 4.16 12.86 7.39
C ASP A 253 4.98 12.96 8.69
N ASN A 254 6.25 12.54 8.66
CA ASN A 254 7.16 12.46 9.80
C ASN A 254 6.66 11.61 10.97
N LYS A 255 5.68 10.74 10.76
CA LYS A 255 5.23 9.79 11.77
C LYS A 255 6.08 8.53 11.72
N LEU A 256 6.48 8.08 12.92
CA LEU A 256 7.14 6.79 13.09
C LEU A 256 6.10 5.68 12.93
N ARG A 257 6.45 4.67 12.15
CA ARG A 257 5.62 3.47 11.93
C ARG A 257 6.44 2.23 12.19
N ILE A 258 5.74 1.17 12.54
CA ILE A 258 6.33 -0.15 12.74
C ILE A 258 5.54 -1.21 11.98
N GLU A 259 6.22 -2.19 11.41
CA GLU A 259 5.65 -3.41 10.85
C GLU A 259 6.35 -4.65 11.43
N ASP A 260 5.60 -5.72 11.64
CA ASP A 260 6.16 -7.04 11.95
C ASP A 260 6.57 -7.72 10.64
N VAL A 261 7.84 -8.09 10.50
CA VAL A 261 8.36 -8.68 9.24
C VAL A 261 8.32 -10.22 9.24
N GLY A 262 7.41 -10.80 10.00
CA GLY A 262 7.24 -12.25 10.15
C GLY A 262 7.94 -12.79 11.39
N SER A 263 7.80 -12.10 12.51
CA SER A 263 8.39 -12.55 13.79
C SER A 263 7.68 -13.79 14.33
N THR A 264 8.40 -14.58 15.14
CA THR A 264 7.86 -15.82 15.76
C THR A 264 6.96 -15.48 16.96
N ASN A 265 7.35 -14.49 17.76
CA ASN A 265 6.66 -14.17 19.02
C ASN A 265 5.82 -12.89 18.93
N GLY A 266 5.73 -12.29 17.75
CA GLY A 266 4.85 -11.18 17.47
C GLY A 266 5.36 -9.83 17.97
N THR A 267 4.75 -8.79 17.38
CA THR A 267 4.93 -7.38 17.72
C THR A 267 3.59 -6.81 18.18
N ALA A 268 3.57 -5.91 19.16
CA ALA A 268 2.34 -5.26 19.61
C ALA A 268 2.58 -3.78 19.96
N ILE A 269 1.56 -2.95 19.80
CA ILE A 269 1.54 -1.53 20.20
C ILE A 269 0.44 -1.36 21.25
N ASP A 270 0.78 -0.82 22.40
CA ASP A 270 -0.14 -0.58 23.53
C ASP A 270 -0.99 -1.81 23.86
N GLY A 271 -0.35 -2.99 23.85
CA GLY A 271 -0.97 -4.29 24.10
C GLY A 271 -1.75 -4.90 22.92
N ARG A 272 -1.94 -4.18 21.81
CA ARG A 272 -2.62 -4.69 20.61
C ARG A 272 -1.61 -5.32 19.65
N PRO A 273 -1.76 -6.62 19.31
CA PRO A 273 -0.90 -7.27 18.33
C PRO A 273 -1.05 -6.62 16.94
N ILE A 274 0.07 -6.46 16.24
CA ILE A 274 0.08 -6.09 14.82
C ILE A 274 0.27 -7.34 13.95
N ALA A 275 -0.36 -7.35 12.78
CA ALA A 275 -0.31 -8.50 11.91
C ALA A 275 1.09 -8.70 11.31
N ALA A 276 1.62 -9.92 11.38
CA ALA A 276 2.88 -10.27 10.74
C ALA A 276 2.79 -10.09 9.21
N GLY A 277 3.69 -9.29 8.64
CA GLY A 277 3.66 -8.90 7.23
C GLY A 277 2.51 -7.96 6.86
N GLY A 278 1.82 -7.39 7.86
CA GLY A 278 0.75 -6.41 7.70
C GLY A 278 1.25 -5.02 7.32
N LEU A 279 0.31 -4.06 7.30
CA LEU A 279 0.64 -2.64 7.07
C LEU A 279 1.44 -2.06 8.24
N PRO A 280 2.39 -1.14 7.95
CA PRO A 280 3.04 -0.39 9.00
C PRO A 280 2.02 0.40 9.83
N GLU A 281 1.97 0.16 11.13
CA GLU A 281 1.12 0.89 12.08
C GLU A 281 1.86 2.07 12.70
N THR A 282 1.14 3.16 12.99
CA THR A 282 1.72 4.36 13.61
C THR A 282 2.13 4.07 15.05
N LEU A 283 3.39 4.40 15.37
CA LEU A 283 3.95 4.30 16.71
C LEU A 283 4.17 5.71 17.27
N ALA A 284 3.25 6.15 18.12
CA ALA A 284 3.27 7.49 18.68
C ALA A 284 4.28 7.61 19.85
N PRO A 285 4.85 8.80 20.10
CA PRO A 285 5.55 9.06 21.35
C PRO A 285 4.64 8.79 22.55
N GLY A 286 5.14 8.08 23.55
CA GLY A 286 4.38 7.61 24.71
C GLY A 286 3.80 6.22 24.58
N SER A 287 3.72 5.65 23.38
CA SER A 287 3.27 4.27 23.17
C SER A 287 4.25 3.24 23.72
N THR A 288 3.72 2.11 24.13
CA THR A 288 4.49 0.93 24.50
C THR A 288 4.59 0.00 23.29
N LEU A 289 5.83 -0.25 22.85
CA LEU A 289 6.15 -1.22 21.82
C LEU A 289 6.60 -2.52 22.45
N ARG A 290 5.92 -3.62 22.17
CA ARG A 290 6.34 -4.97 22.57
C ARG A 290 6.91 -5.73 21.36
N LEU A 291 8.11 -6.26 21.52
CA LEU A 291 8.80 -7.13 20.58
C LEU A 291 9.09 -8.46 21.30
N GLY A 292 8.36 -9.52 20.96
CA GLY A 292 8.43 -10.76 21.76
C GLY A 292 8.14 -10.48 23.23
N ASP A 293 9.12 -10.75 24.11
CA ASP A 293 9.02 -10.54 25.57
C ASP A 293 9.62 -9.19 26.03
N ILE A 294 10.13 -8.36 25.10
CA ILE A 294 10.71 -7.05 25.42
C ILE A 294 9.64 -5.97 25.25
N GLU A 295 9.40 -5.19 26.29
CA GLU A 295 8.55 -3.99 26.25
C GLU A 295 9.38 -2.71 26.29
N LEU A 296 9.14 -1.80 25.35
CA LEU A 296 9.87 -0.55 25.17
C LEU A 296 8.89 0.63 25.12
N VAL A 297 9.10 1.64 25.95
CA VAL A 297 8.38 2.92 25.86
C VAL A 297 9.09 3.81 24.84
N VAL A 298 8.32 4.37 23.93
CA VAL A 298 8.80 5.27 22.88
C VAL A 298 8.71 6.70 23.36
N ARG A 299 9.83 7.43 23.34
CA ARG A 299 9.90 8.87 23.62
C ARG A 299 10.49 9.60 22.44
N TYR A 300 10.15 10.86 22.29
CA TYR A 300 10.70 11.76 21.28
C TYR A 300 11.20 13.03 21.95
N ASP A 301 12.48 13.34 21.73
CA ASP A 301 13.15 14.54 22.26
C ASP A 301 13.67 15.41 21.13
#